data_22ae5db955fefd94d72373db673b11a6
#
_entry.id   22ae5db955fefd94d72373db673b11a6
#
_cell.length_a   1.000
_cell.length_b   1.000
_cell.length_c   1.000
_cell.angle_alpha   90.00
_cell.angle_beta   90.00
_cell.angle_gamma   90.00
#
_symmetry.space_group_name_H-M   'P 1'
#
loop_
_entity.id
_entity.type
_entity.pdbx_description
1 polymer ?
#
loop_
_entity_poly.entity_id
_entity_poly.type
_entity_poly.pdbx_seq_one_letter_code
_entity_poly.pdbx_strand_id
1 'polypeptide(L)'
;MWLIFLTPVVLVSIIFYYASIGGFGEMPDLEVLENPKTNLASEVLSSEGKSLGKYYFNDNRTPVTFSELPSHLVDALISTEDIRFYSHSGIDFKRTLGAALKFGKDGGGSTITQQLAKLLFTGEGSKDIVERLTQKFKEYIIAVRLERNYTKDEIITQYLNLYDFGNNGDGIRSAARIYFGKEPIELDINESAILVGMLKNSSLYNPRPHRNPVGVKNRRNVVLGQMAKYNYLDILLVDSLKLQPLNLNYTPESHREGLATYFREYLRSHMKSWINDDNNRKPDGSKYNLNTDGLKIYTTINYTMQEMAEFAVGQHMPRLQKEFFEQNLTLDDSIAPFRELTSGAVDTLLRISMRRSERWRKMKYDLKKKNEDIENSFFEPVNMTVFSWDGEIDTIMTPLDSMKYYKSFFRPGMMSMDPTNGHIKAWVGGMNYRHFQYDMVKKGKRQIGSTFKPF
;
A
#
# COMPACT_ATOMS: atom_id res chain seq x y z
N MET A 1 -46.10 -26.48 24.38
CA MET A 1 -44.89 -25.85 24.89
C MET A 1 -43.64 -26.22 24.06
N TRP A 2 -43.34 -27.47 23.77
CA TRP A 2 -42.17 -27.88 22.96
C TRP A 2 -42.16 -27.35 21.54
N LEU A 3 -43.31 -27.18 20.87
CA LEU A 3 -43.39 -26.60 19.53
C LEU A 3 -42.89 -25.16 19.47
N ILE A 4 -43.14 -24.35 20.51
CA ILE A 4 -42.67 -22.95 20.55
C ILE A 4 -41.13 -22.87 20.64
N PHE A 5 -40.49 -23.82 21.34
CA PHE A 5 -39.00 -23.88 21.42
C PHE A 5 -38.36 -24.49 20.16
N LEU A 6 -39.05 -25.43 19.49
CA LEU A 6 -38.51 -26.09 18.28
C LEU A 6 -38.68 -25.23 17.03
N THR A 7 -39.73 -24.41 16.94
CA THR A 7 -40.02 -23.59 15.76
C THR A 7 -38.82 -22.67 15.35
N PRO A 8 -38.17 -21.93 16.26
CA PRO A 8 -37.01 -21.12 15.90
C PRO A 8 -35.84 -21.97 15.39
N VAL A 9 -35.59 -23.14 15.98
CA VAL A 9 -34.51 -24.05 15.58
C VAL A 9 -34.76 -24.60 14.19
N VAL A 10 -35.98 -25.04 13.91
CA VAL A 10 -36.40 -25.53 12.58
C VAL A 10 -36.30 -24.41 11.54
N LEU A 11 -36.78 -23.22 11.86
CA LEU A 11 -36.73 -22.09 10.95
C LEU A 11 -35.29 -21.69 10.61
N VAL A 12 -34.42 -21.63 11.60
CA VAL A 12 -32.98 -21.37 11.39
C VAL A 12 -32.34 -22.47 10.53
N SER A 13 -32.68 -23.75 10.80
CA SER A 13 -32.18 -24.88 10.01
C SER A 13 -32.63 -24.82 8.54
N ILE A 14 -33.90 -24.44 8.30
CA ILE A 14 -34.45 -24.25 6.95
C ILE A 14 -33.69 -23.11 6.24
N ILE A 15 -33.44 -21.98 6.90
CA ILE A 15 -32.68 -20.84 6.35
C ILE A 15 -31.26 -21.27 6.00
N PHE A 16 -30.58 -22.00 6.88
CA PHE A 16 -29.24 -22.52 6.60
C PHE A 16 -29.24 -23.52 5.44
N TYR A 17 -30.20 -24.42 5.36
CA TYR A 17 -30.37 -25.35 4.25
C TYR A 17 -30.59 -24.58 2.94
N TYR A 18 -31.54 -23.63 2.92
CA TYR A 18 -31.81 -22.80 1.75
C TYR A 18 -30.56 -22.00 1.29
N ALA A 19 -29.84 -21.42 2.24
CA ALA A 19 -28.56 -20.74 1.95
C ALA A 19 -27.51 -21.70 1.39
N SER A 20 -27.41 -22.94 1.91
CA SER A 20 -26.39 -23.91 1.50
C SER A 20 -26.56 -24.44 0.05
N ILE A 21 -27.81 -24.43 -0.45
CA ILE A 21 -28.11 -24.81 -1.86
C ILE A 21 -28.12 -23.61 -2.81
N GLY A 22 -27.64 -22.42 -2.35
CA GLY A 22 -27.53 -21.22 -3.19
C GLY A 22 -28.81 -20.41 -3.31
N GLY A 23 -29.84 -20.66 -2.46
CA GLY A 23 -31.11 -19.94 -2.50
C GLY A 23 -31.03 -18.43 -2.27
N PHE A 24 -29.92 -17.95 -1.67
CA PHE A 24 -29.57 -16.53 -1.53
C PHE A 24 -28.55 -16.04 -2.56
N GLY A 25 -28.34 -16.78 -3.67
CA GLY A 25 -27.36 -16.54 -4.70
C GLY A 25 -26.20 -17.54 -4.65
N GLU A 26 -25.45 -17.63 -5.73
CA GLU A 26 -24.37 -18.62 -5.89
C GLU A 26 -23.43 -18.63 -4.68
N MET A 27 -23.14 -19.85 -4.22
CA MET A 27 -22.10 -20.09 -3.21
C MET A 27 -20.78 -20.35 -3.94
N PRO A 28 -19.66 -19.84 -3.46
CA PRO A 28 -18.37 -20.07 -4.08
C PRO A 28 -18.07 -21.58 -4.10
N ASP A 29 -17.54 -22.05 -5.24
CA ASP A 29 -17.10 -23.43 -5.39
C ASP A 29 -15.94 -23.74 -4.43
N LEU A 30 -15.84 -25.02 -4.03
CA LEU A 30 -14.74 -25.49 -3.18
C LEU A 30 -13.36 -25.19 -3.79
N GLU A 31 -13.21 -25.28 -5.10
CA GLU A 31 -11.96 -24.99 -5.80
C GLU A 31 -11.54 -23.52 -5.67
N VAL A 32 -12.50 -22.59 -5.64
CA VAL A 32 -12.26 -21.15 -5.36
C VAL A 32 -11.92 -20.91 -3.90
N LEU A 33 -12.44 -21.74 -2.99
CA LEU A 33 -12.12 -21.72 -1.56
C LEU A 33 -10.72 -22.29 -1.29
N GLU A 34 -10.34 -23.35 -2.02
CA GLU A 34 -9.04 -24.00 -1.92
C GLU A 34 -7.90 -23.16 -2.53
N ASN A 35 -8.20 -22.41 -3.58
CA ASN A 35 -7.24 -21.56 -4.27
C ASN A 35 -7.84 -20.15 -4.51
N PRO A 36 -8.01 -19.32 -3.48
CA PRO A 36 -8.47 -17.97 -3.68
C PRO A 36 -7.48 -17.23 -4.58
N LYS A 37 -7.95 -16.76 -5.73
CA LYS A 37 -7.13 -15.94 -6.65
C LYS A 37 -6.77 -14.63 -5.94
N THR A 38 -5.70 -14.65 -5.18
CA THR A 38 -5.13 -13.45 -4.59
C THR A 38 -4.21 -12.80 -5.61
N ASN A 39 -4.41 -11.52 -5.85
CA ASN A 39 -3.47 -10.74 -6.64
C ASN A 39 -2.16 -10.66 -5.85
N LEU A 40 -1.08 -11.18 -6.43
CA LEU A 40 0.24 -11.14 -5.82
C LEU A 40 1.06 -10.04 -6.49
N ALA A 41 1.56 -9.10 -5.72
CA ALA A 41 2.50 -8.10 -6.21
C ALA A 41 3.77 -8.77 -6.76
N SER A 42 4.22 -8.33 -7.95
CA SER A 42 5.53 -8.77 -8.46
C SER A 42 6.65 -7.98 -7.82
N GLU A 43 7.71 -8.65 -7.41
CA GLU A 43 8.82 -8.06 -6.68
C GLU A 43 10.05 -7.88 -7.58
N VAL A 44 10.66 -6.69 -7.50
CA VAL A 44 11.93 -6.37 -8.18
C VAL A 44 13.06 -6.53 -7.18
N LEU A 45 14.00 -7.41 -7.49
CA LEU A 45 15.09 -7.80 -6.61
C LEU A 45 16.43 -7.31 -7.15
N SER A 46 17.31 -6.89 -6.25
CA SER A 46 18.72 -6.58 -6.55
C SER A 46 19.51 -7.84 -6.88
N SER A 47 20.77 -7.68 -7.27
CA SER A 47 21.69 -8.80 -7.48
C SER A 47 21.97 -9.63 -6.23
N GLU A 48 21.75 -9.04 -5.04
CA GLU A 48 21.87 -9.71 -3.73
C GLU A 48 20.55 -10.32 -3.25
N GLY A 49 19.48 -10.24 -4.04
CA GLY A 49 18.15 -10.73 -3.66
C GLY A 49 17.37 -9.83 -2.71
N LYS A 50 17.84 -8.60 -2.45
CA LYS A 50 17.11 -7.61 -1.65
C LYS A 50 16.05 -6.92 -2.49
N SER A 51 14.90 -6.60 -1.89
CA SER A 51 13.80 -5.91 -2.58
C SER A 51 14.17 -4.47 -2.92
N LEU A 52 14.02 -4.10 -4.20
CA LEU A 52 14.09 -2.72 -4.69
C LEU A 52 12.71 -2.07 -4.73
N GLY A 53 11.65 -2.88 -4.73
CA GLY A 53 10.25 -2.45 -4.76
C GLY A 53 9.37 -3.43 -5.53
N LYS A 54 8.10 -3.07 -5.72
CA LYS A 54 7.09 -3.99 -6.25
C LYS A 54 6.27 -3.36 -7.37
N TYR A 55 5.69 -4.23 -8.22
CA TYR A 55 4.66 -3.88 -9.17
C TYR A 55 3.34 -4.50 -8.73
N TYR A 56 2.33 -3.66 -8.51
CA TYR A 56 0.98 -4.05 -8.12
C TYR A 56 -0.04 -3.09 -8.72
N PHE A 57 -1.29 -3.50 -8.78
CA PHE A 57 -2.34 -2.65 -9.33
C PHE A 57 -3.10 -1.88 -8.24
N ASN A 58 -3.72 -2.58 -7.30
CA ASN A 58 -4.38 -2.00 -6.12
C ASN A 58 -4.09 -2.81 -4.86
N ASP A 59 -3.15 -3.77 -4.92
CA ASP A 59 -2.94 -4.79 -3.93
C ASP A 59 -1.45 -5.10 -3.83
N ASN A 60 -0.84 -4.70 -2.72
CA ASN A 60 0.59 -4.86 -2.44
C ASN A 60 0.88 -6.15 -1.64
N ARG A 61 0.04 -7.17 -1.77
CA ARG A 61 0.17 -8.41 -0.99
C ARG A 61 1.44 -9.17 -1.32
N THR A 62 2.19 -9.49 -0.28
CA THR A 62 3.25 -10.49 -0.26
C THR A 62 2.94 -11.43 0.88
N PRO A 63 2.44 -12.65 0.60
CA PRO A 63 1.99 -13.55 1.65
C PRO A 63 3.13 -13.98 2.58
N VAL A 64 2.78 -14.26 3.81
CA VAL A 64 3.62 -14.89 4.82
C VAL A 64 3.11 -16.31 5.09
N THR A 65 3.99 -17.16 5.60
CA THR A 65 3.63 -18.43 6.23
C THR A 65 3.40 -18.25 7.72
N PHE A 66 2.75 -19.20 8.39
CA PHE A 66 2.51 -19.11 9.84
C PHE A 66 3.79 -19.00 10.65
N SER A 67 4.86 -19.66 10.23
CA SER A 67 6.17 -19.61 10.90
C SER A 67 6.87 -18.24 10.83
N GLU A 68 6.42 -17.37 9.94
CA GLU A 68 6.92 -15.99 9.82
C GLU A 68 6.11 -14.99 10.68
N LEU A 69 5.08 -15.47 11.41
CA LEU A 69 4.30 -14.67 12.36
C LEU A 69 4.85 -14.85 13.77
N PRO A 70 5.13 -13.77 14.52
CA PRO A 70 5.55 -13.88 15.91
C PRO A 70 4.36 -14.33 16.78
N SER A 71 4.62 -15.14 17.79
CA SER A 71 3.57 -15.71 18.67
C SER A 71 2.69 -14.63 19.31
N HIS A 72 3.29 -13.54 19.77
CA HIS A 72 2.55 -12.45 20.41
C HIS A 72 1.61 -11.68 19.45
N LEU A 73 1.84 -11.73 18.13
CA LEU A 73 0.87 -11.20 17.15
C LEU A 73 -0.38 -12.09 17.06
N VAL A 74 -0.16 -13.41 17.06
CA VAL A 74 -1.24 -14.40 17.05
C VAL A 74 -2.02 -14.32 18.37
N ASP A 75 -1.34 -14.20 19.50
CA ASP A 75 -1.96 -14.05 20.82
C ASP A 75 -2.77 -12.76 20.94
N ALA A 76 -2.25 -11.65 20.40
CA ALA A 76 -2.98 -10.37 20.33
C ALA A 76 -4.26 -10.49 19.49
N LEU A 77 -4.17 -11.15 18.32
CA LEU A 77 -5.31 -11.39 17.44
C LEU A 77 -6.38 -12.22 18.15
N ILE A 78 -6.01 -13.37 18.69
CA ILE A 78 -6.94 -14.30 19.35
C ILE A 78 -7.58 -13.66 20.56
N SER A 79 -6.79 -13.05 21.45
CA SER A 79 -7.31 -12.42 22.67
C SER A 79 -8.26 -11.27 22.40
N THR A 80 -8.10 -10.57 21.25
CA THR A 80 -8.89 -9.39 20.90
C THR A 80 -10.12 -9.74 20.06
N GLU A 81 -9.95 -10.58 19.04
CA GLU A 81 -11.00 -10.86 18.06
C GLU A 81 -11.76 -12.13 18.38
N ASP A 82 -11.11 -13.21 18.86
CA ASP A 82 -11.74 -14.52 18.99
C ASP A 82 -11.08 -15.43 20.01
N ILE A 83 -11.28 -15.17 21.30
CA ILE A 83 -10.61 -15.90 22.39
C ILE A 83 -10.84 -17.42 22.39
N ARG A 84 -11.94 -17.89 21.78
CA ARG A 84 -12.25 -19.31 21.66
C ARG A 84 -11.94 -19.89 20.29
N PHE A 85 -11.11 -19.23 19.52
CA PHE A 85 -10.80 -19.59 18.14
C PHE A 85 -10.44 -21.07 17.96
N TYR A 86 -9.60 -21.62 18.83
CA TYR A 86 -9.19 -23.02 18.78
C TYR A 86 -10.25 -24.00 19.28
N SER A 87 -11.36 -23.53 19.87
CA SER A 87 -12.40 -24.40 20.48
C SER A 87 -13.72 -24.47 19.73
N HIS A 88 -13.85 -23.80 18.57
CA HIS A 88 -15.02 -23.88 17.71
C HIS A 88 -14.66 -24.16 16.25
N SER A 89 -15.63 -24.55 15.43
CA SER A 89 -15.46 -24.88 14.01
C SER A 89 -16.13 -23.81 13.09
N GLY A 90 -15.60 -22.59 13.14
CA GLY A 90 -16.02 -21.45 12.32
C GLY A 90 -17.11 -20.58 12.95
N ILE A 91 -17.97 -21.12 13.81
CA ILE A 91 -19.03 -20.39 14.50
C ILE A 91 -18.89 -20.57 16.00
N ASP A 92 -18.77 -19.49 16.75
CA ASP A 92 -18.87 -19.47 18.19
C ASP A 92 -20.32 -19.21 18.62
N PHE A 93 -21.08 -20.27 18.82
CA PHE A 93 -22.50 -20.18 19.19
C PHE A 93 -22.77 -19.42 20.48
N LYS A 94 -21.90 -19.55 21.49
CA LYS A 94 -22.07 -18.81 22.77
C LYS A 94 -21.92 -17.31 22.56
N ARG A 95 -20.93 -16.90 21.78
CA ARG A 95 -20.67 -15.49 21.46
C ARG A 95 -21.75 -14.93 20.54
N THR A 96 -22.14 -15.67 19.51
CA THR A 96 -23.17 -15.28 18.55
C THR A 96 -24.51 -15.08 19.25
N LEU A 97 -24.92 -16.00 20.12
CA LEU A 97 -26.18 -15.89 20.89
C LEU A 97 -26.09 -14.72 21.88
N GLY A 98 -24.95 -14.55 22.57
CA GLY A 98 -24.73 -13.44 23.50
C GLY A 98 -24.79 -12.07 22.80
N ALA A 99 -24.24 -11.94 21.61
CA ALA A 99 -24.30 -10.74 20.80
C ALA A 99 -25.74 -10.45 20.30
N ALA A 100 -26.46 -11.47 19.91
CA ALA A 100 -27.86 -11.35 19.49
C ALA A 100 -28.78 -10.87 20.63
N LEU A 101 -28.61 -11.42 21.82
CA LEU A 101 -29.39 -11.03 23.01
C LEU A 101 -29.08 -9.61 23.50
N LYS A 102 -27.87 -9.11 23.30
CA LYS A 102 -27.45 -7.77 23.69
C LYS A 102 -27.61 -6.73 22.58
N PHE A 103 -28.24 -7.05 21.47
CA PHE A 103 -28.38 -6.18 20.30
C PHE A 103 -27.06 -5.57 19.80
N GLY A 104 -25.96 -6.32 19.91
CA GLY A 104 -24.65 -5.92 19.42
C GLY A 104 -23.93 -4.80 20.23
N LYS A 105 -24.45 -4.40 21.39
CA LYS A 105 -23.88 -3.30 22.20
C LYS A 105 -22.48 -3.56 22.76
N ASP A 106 -22.08 -4.82 22.96
CA ASP A 106 -20.83 -5.20 23.63
C ASP A 106 -19.74 -5.73 22.66
N GLY A 107 -19.81 -5.41 21.38
CA GLY A 107 -18.81 -5.81 20.38
C GLY A 107 -19.29 -6.86 19.39
N GLY A 108 -18.52 -7.07 18.31
CA GLY A 108 -18.86 -7.97 17.22
C GLY A 108 -18.89 -9.45 17.65
N GLY A 109 -19.95 -10.16 17.29
CA GLY A 109 -20.11 -11.60 17.52
C GLY A 109 -19.39 -12.48 16.47
N SER A 110 -18.69 -11.92 15.52
CA SER A 110 -18.05 -12.66 14.42
C SER A 110 -16.73 -13.30 14.87
N THR A 111 -16.47 -14.52 14.39
CA THR A 111 -15.19 -15.22 14.57
C THR A 111 -14.16 -14.76 13.53
N ILE A 112 -12.87 -15.07 13.75
CA ILE A 112 -11.79 -14.83 12.76
C ILE A 112 -12.13 -15.50 11.44
N THR A 113 -12.62 -16.75 11.45
CA THR A 113 -13.01 -17.48 10.25
C THR A 113 -14.19 -16.84 9.50
N GLN A 114 -15.15 -16.25 10.22
CA GLN A 114 -16.23 -15.47 9.58
C GLN A 114 -15.73 -14.16 8.99
N GLN A 115 -14.76 -13.52 9.63
CA GLN A 115 -14.11 -12.33 9.06
C GLN A 115 -13.32 -12.68 7.81
N LEU A 116 -12.60 -13.82 7.79
CA LEU A 116 -11.94 -14.33 6.60
C LEU A 116 -12.95 -14.64 5.49
N ALA A 117 -14.05 -15.32 5.79
CA ALA A 117 -15.13 -15.58 4.83
C ALA A 117 -15.68 -14.28 4.21
N LYS A 118 -15.82 -13.24 5.04
CA LYS A 118 -16.22 -11.91 4.58
C LYS A 118 -15.18 -11.30 3.62
N LEU A 119 -13.89 -11.33 3.94
CA LEU A 119 -12.84 -10.79 3.08
C LEU A 119 -12.76 -11.49 1.72
N LEU A 120 -12.95 -12.80 1.71
CA LEU A 120 -12.86 -13.62 0.49
C LEU A 120 -14.08 -13.48 -0.43
N PHE A 121 -15.30 -13.38 0.10
CA PHE A 121 -16.50 -13.64 -0.69
C PHE A 121 -17.62 -12.61 -0.59
N THR A 122 -17.81 -11.94 0.54
CA THR A 122 -18.96 -11.04 0.73
C THR A 122 -18.60 -9.56 0.69
N GLY A 123 -17.31 -9.22 0.84
CA GLY A 123 -16.82 -7.85 0.78
C GLY A 123 -17.39 -6.93 1.86
N GLU A 124 -17.67 -5.69 1.51
CA GLU A 124 -18.29 -4.73 2.45
C GLU A 124 -19.74 -5.11 2.76
N GLY A 125 -20.13 -4.93 4.03
CA GLY A 125 -21.49 -5.23 4.46
C GLY A 125 -22.51 -4.29 3.83
N SER A 126 -23.60 -4.83 3.26
CA SER A 126 -24.69 -4.04 2.74
C SER A 126 -25.34 -3.15 3.82
N LYS A 127 -25.84 -1.99 3.40
CA LYS A 127 -26.65 -1.09 4.23
C LYS A 127 -28.10 -1.56 4.35
N ASP A 128 -28.57 -2.40 3.42
CA ASP A 128 -29.87 -3.02 3.48
C ASP A 128 -29.85 -4.16 4.50
N ILE A 129 -30.89 -4.20 5.40
CA ILE A 129 -30.95 -5.16 6.51
C ILE A 129 -31.14 -6.59 6.00
N VAL A 130 -31.97 -6.81 4.99
CA VAL A 130 -32.28 -8.14 4.46
C VAL A 130 -31.06 -8.70 3.74
N GLU A 131 -30.41 -7.87 2.90
CA GLU A 131 -29.17 -8.23 2.20
C GLU A 131 -28.06 -8.51 3.21
N ARG A 132 -27.93 -7.70 4.26
CA ARG A 132 -26.94 -7.89 5.32
C ARG A 132 -27.12 -9.19 6.09
N LEU A 133 -28.38 -9.58 6.39
CA LEU A 133 -28.68 -10.87 7.00
C LEU A 133 -28.33 -12.03 6.07
N THR A 134 -28.67 -11.91 4.79
CA THR A 134 -28.32 -12.89 3.75
C THR A 134 -26.78 -13.08 3.65
N GLN A 135 -26.03 -11.98 3.60
CA GLN A 135 -24.57 -12.02 3.63
C GLN A 135 -24.06 -12.74 4.89
N LYS A 136 -24.66 -12.49 6.05
CA LYS A 136 -24.26 -13.11 7.32
C LYS A 136 -24.47 -14.62 7.33
N PHE A 137 -25.57 -15.10 6.76
CA PHE A 137 -25.80 -16.56 6.62
C PHE A 137 -24.77 -17.21 5.67
N LYS A 138 -24.42 -16.54 4.57
CA LYS A 138 -23.34 -16.99 3.67
C LYS A 138 -22.01 -17.05 4.41
N GLU A 139 -21.64 -15.99 5.16
CA GLU A 139 -20.42 -15.95 5.98
C GLU A 139 -20.34 -17.15 6.94
N TYR A 140 -21.45 -17.54 7.59
CA TYR A 140 -21.48 -18.70 8.49
C TYR A 140 -21.20 -20.01 7.75
N ILE A 141 -21.84 -20.24 6.61
CA ILE A 141 -21.67 -21.48 5.83
C ILE A 141 -20.23 -21.56 5.30
N ILE A 142 -19.71 -20.46 4.75
CA ILE A 142 -18.35 -20.38 4.22
C ILE A 142 -17.33 -20.61 5.36
N ALA A 143 -17.56 -20.01 6.55
CA ALA A 143 -16.68 -20.21 7.68
C ALA A 143 -16.59 -21.67 8.12
N VAL A 144 -17.73 -22.40 8.16
CA VAL A 144 -17.72 -23.85 8.46
C VAL A 144 -16.99 -24.65 7.36
N ARG A 145 -17.15 -24.27 6.09
CA ARG A 145 -16.43 -24.93 4.98
C ARG A 145 -14.92 -24.67 5.07
N LEU A 146 -14.49 -23.45 5.37
CA LEU A 146 -13.08 -23.12 5.58
C LEU A 146 -12.47 -23.96 6.71
N GLU A 147 -13.14 -24.10 7.85
CA GLU A 147 -12.64 -24.89 8.99
C GLU A 147 -12.60 -26.41 8.72
N ARG A 148 -13.28 -26.88 7.70
CA ARG A 148 -13.18 -28.29 7.26
C ARG A 148 -11.98 -28.53 6.35
N ASN A 149 -11.55 -27.52 5.62
CA ASN A 149 -10.50 -27.65 4.58
C ASN A 149 -9.16 -27.08 5.04
N TYR A 150 -9.14 -26.17 6.00
CA TYR A 150 -7.93 -25.49 6.49
C TYR A 150 -7.72 -25.70 7.98
N THR A 151 -6.49 -25.79 8.36
CA THR A 151 -6.07 -25.76 9.78
C THR A 151 -6.29 -24.37 10.39
N LYS A 152 -6.31 -24.28 11.69
CA LYS A 152 -6.42 -23.01 12.42
C LYS A 152 -5.28 -22.03 12.05
N ASP A 153 -4.08 -22.54 11.92
CA ASP A 153 -2.89 -21.75 11.59
C ASP A 153 -2.96 -21.20 10.15
N GLU A 154 -3.46 -22.00 9.21
CA GLU A 154 -3.71 -21.54 7.84
C GLU A 154 -4.81 -20.47 7.79
N ILE A 155 -5.87 -20.59 8.58
CA ILE A 155 -6.95 -19.59 8.66
C ILE A 155 -6.42 -18.27 9.20
N ILE A 156 -5.62 -18.27 10.28
CA ILE A 156 -4.98 -17.05 10.81
C ILE A 156 -4.08 -16.43 9.75
N THR A 157 -3.26 -17.25 9.12
CA THR A 157 -2.30 -16.82 8.10
C THR A 157 -3.03 -16.17 6.91
N GLN A 158 -4.06 -16.81 6.37
CA GLN A 158 -4.87 -16.27 5.29
C GLN A 158 -5.57 -14.98 5.69
N TYR A 159 -6.13 -14.91 6.89
CA TYR A 159 -6.78 -13.70 7.40
C TYR A 159 -5.83 -12.51 7.46
N LEU A 160 -4.64 -12.69 8.03
CA LEU A 160 -3.62 -11.65 8.14
C LEU A 160 -3.02 -11.28 6.77
N ASN A 161 -2.91 -12.23 5.84
CA ASN A 161 -2.45 -11.97 4.48
C ASN A 161 -3.47 -11.21 3.63
N LEU A 162 -4.77 -11.35 3.93
CA LEU A 162 -5.83 -10.76 3.12
C LEU A 162 -6.34 -9.41 3.65
N TYR A 163 -6.12 -9.10 4.92
CA TYR A 163 -6.64 -7.88 5.53
C TYR A 163 -5.94 -6.63 4.99
N ASP A 164 -6.73 -5.59 4.66
CA ASP A 164 -6.23 -4.28 4.24
C ASP A 164 -6.00 -3.38 5.46
N PHE A 165 -4.72 -3.14 5.78
CA PHE A 165 -4.28 -2.24 6.84
C PHE A 165 -4.23 -0.77 6.40
N GLY A 166 -4.66 -0.44 5.19
CA GLY A 166 -4.61 0.91 4.63
C GLY A 166 -3.22 1.38 4.22
N ASN A 167 -3.16 2.49 3.47
CA ASN A 167 -1.91 3.08 2.95
C ASN A 167 -1.05 2.09 2.11
N ASN A 168 -1.68 1.26 1.29
CA ASN A 168 -1.08 0.14 0.55
C ASN A 168 -0.51 -0.97 1.45
N GLY A 169 -0.93 -1.02 2.71
CA GLY A 169 -0.60 -2.11 3.66
C GLY A 169 -1.49 -3.33 3.45
N ASP A 170 -1.49 -3.89 2.24
CA ASP A 170 -2.28 -5.06 1.89
C ASP A 170 -1.60 -6.32 2.44
N GLY A 171 -2.17 -6.87 3.48
CA GLY A 171 -1.64 -7.98 4.26
C GLY A 171 -0.58 -7.56 5.29
N ILE A 172 -0.32 -8.48 6.22
CA ILE A 172 0.50 -8.24 7.42
C ILE A 172 1.95 -7.89 7.09
N ARG A 173 2.57 -8.48 6.05
CA ARG A 173 3.95 -8.18 5.66
C ARG A 173 4.08 -6.75 5.15
N SER A 174 3.20 -6.33 4.25
CA SER A 174 3.18 -4.96 3.74
C SER A 174 2.92 -3.96 4.87
N ALA A 175 2.00 -4.27 5.79
CA ALA A 175 1.72 -3.42 6.93
C ALA A 175 2.93 -3.30 7.88
N ALA A 176 3.62 -4.39 8.20
CA ALA A 176 4.82 -4.39 9.05
C ALA A 176 5.94 -3.53 8.43
N ARG A 177 6.18 -3.67 7.13
CA ARG A 177 7.17 -2.88 6.39
C ARG A 177 6.80 -1.40 6.34
N ILE A 178 5.55 -1.07 6.04
CA ILE A 178 5.09 0.32 5.88
C ILE A 178 5.09 1.07 7.20
N TYR A 179 4.58 0.46 8.28
CA TYR A 179 4.42 1.16 9.55
C TYR A 179 5.65 1.09 10.46
N PHE A 180 6.48 0.05 10.33
CA PHE A 180 7.60 -0.22 11.24
C PHE A 180 8.94 -0.48 10.53
N GLY A 181 8.98 -0.64 9.20
CA GLY A 181 10.20 -0.96 8.44
C GLY A 181 10.76 -2.35 8.76
N LYS A 182 9.91 -3.31 9.17
CA LYS A 182 10.28 -4.64 9.68
C LYS A 182 9.58 -5.76 8.92
N GLU A 183 10.17 -6.96 8.95
CA GLU A 183 9.45 -8.17 8.61
C GLU A 183 8.49 -8.55 9.76
N PRO A 184 7.38 -9.28 9.48
CA PRO A 184 6.41 -9.64 10.51
C PRO A 184 7.00 -10.33 11.73
N ILE A 185 7.98 -11.22 11.55
CA ILE A 185 8.64 -11.95 12.63
C ILE A 185 9.45 -11.05 13.59
N GLU A 186 9.82 -9.85 13.13
CA GLU A 186 10.61 -8.88 13.88
C GLU A 186 9.74 -7.87 14.66
N LEU A 187 8.41 -7.93 14.49
CA LEU A 187 7.48 -7.06 15.21
C LEU A 187 7.59 -7.30 16.72
N ASP A 188 7.60 -6.24 17.50
CA ASP A 188 7.47 -6.33 18.95
C ASP A 188 6.00 -6.43 19.41
N ILE A 189 5.77 -6.59 20.71
CA ILE A 189 4.43 -6.73 21.29
C ILE A 189 3.58 -5.49 21.05
N ASN A 190 4.16 -4.28 21.18
CA ASN A 190 3.44 -3.02 20.95
C ASN A 190 3.05 -2.84 19.48
N GLU A 191 3.97 -3.13 18.57
CA GLU A 191 3.75 -3.07 17.11
C GLU A 191 2.66 -4.05 16.67
N SER A 192 2.73 -5.29 17.18
CA SER A 192 1.70 -6.32 16.98
C SER A 192 0.33 -5.87 17.50
N ALA A 193 0.29 -5.26 18.69
CA ALA A 193 -0.95 -4.75 19.27
C ALA A 193 -1.52 -3.56 18.47
N ILE A 194 -0.67 -2.74 17.83
CA ILE A 194 -1.11 -1.67 16.93
C ILE A 194 -1.78 -2.28 15.69
N LEU A 195 -1.14 -3.24 15.00
CA LEU A 195 -1.69 -3.87 13.81
C LEU A 195 -3.00 -4.62 14.11
N VAL A 196 -3.06 -5.36 15.20
CA VAL A 196 -4.31 -6.01 15.64
C VAL A 196 -5.38 -4.95 16.00
N GLY A 197 -4.97 -3.83 16.57
CA GLY A 197 -5.87 -2.70 16.82
C GLY A 197 -6.56 -2.16 15.56
N MET A 198 -5.86 -2.17 14.41
CA MET A 198 -6.38 -1.72 13.13
C MET A 198 -7.48 -2.65 12.57
N LEU A 199 -7.52 -3.93 12.95
CA LEU A 199 -8.54 -4.88 12.47
C LEU A 199 -9.97 -4.45 12.80
N LYS A 200 -10.16 -3.63 13.82
CA LYS A 200 -11.46 -3.03 14.13
C LYS A 200 -11.88 -1.98 13.10
N ASN A 201 -10.97 -1.14 12.67
CA ASN A 201 -11.18 -0.10 11.64
C ASN A 201 -9.81 0.46 11.21
N SER A 202 -9.29 0.00 10.07
CA SER A 202 -7.98 0.38 9.54
C SER A 202 -7.88 1.86 9.16
N SER A 203 -9.00 2.53 8.89
CA SER A 203 -9.02 3.98 8.65
C SER A 203 -8.94 4.80 9.94
N LEU A 204 -9.71 4.44 10.96
CA LEU A 204 -9.79 5.18 12.22
C LEU A 204 -8.54 5.00 13.08
N TYR A 205 -8.03 3.78 13.15
CA TYR A 205 -6.87 3.40 13.97
C TYR A 205 -5.58 3.30 13.15
N ASN A 206 -5.50 4.05 12.04
CA ASN A 206 -4.33 4.11 11.18
C ASN A 206 -3.19 4.83 11.88
N PRO A 207 -2.01 4.19 12.07
CA PRO A 207 -0.88 4.80 12.78
C PRO A 207 -0.09 5.82 11.93
N ARG A 208 -0.52 6.10 10.70
CA ARG A 208 0.13 7.13 9.87
C ARG A 208 0.39 8.41 10.68
N PRO A 209 1.61 9.01 10.59
CA PRO A 209 1.97 10.21 11.33
C PRO A 209 0.92 11.34 11.21
N HIS A 210 0.69 12.03 12.31
CA HIS A 210 -0.22 13.19 12.44
C HIS A 210 -1.72 12.94 12.21
N ARG A 211 -2.16 11.70 11.93
CA ARG A 211 -3.58 11.42 11.66
C ARG A 211 -4.41 11.29 12.95
N ASN A 212 -4.10 10.31 13.80
CA ASN A 212 -4.86 10.05 15.04
C ASN A 212 -3.98 9.33 16.10
N PRO A 213 -2.87 9.90 16.55
CA PRO A 213 -1.93 9.19 17.44
C PRO A 213 -2.56 8.80 18.78
N VAL A 214 -3.45 9.63 19.34
CA VAL A 214 -4.14 9.36 20.61
C VAL A 214 -5.10 8.18 20.46
N GLY A 215 -5.90 8.15 19.40
CA GLY A 215 -6.83 7.05 19.14
C GLY A 215 -6.12 5.74 18.88
N VAL A 216 -5.00 5.75 18.14
CA VAL A 216 -4.16 4.58 17.89
C VAL A 216 -3.56 4.05 19.20
N LYS A 217 -2.98 4.94 20.03
CA LYS A 217 -2.43 4.56 21.34
C LYS A 217 -3.49 3.94 22.25
N ASN A 218 -4.67 4.55 22.31
CA ASN A 218 -5.77 4.02 23.10
C ASN A 218 -6.23 2.65 22.59
N ARG A 219 -6.34 2.46 21.29
CA ARG A 219 -6.73 1.17 20.69
C ARG A 219 -5.67 0.09 20.92
N ARG A 220 -4.37 0.40 20.77
CA ARG A 220 -3.26 -0.48 21.17
C ARG A 220 -3.40 -0.93 22.63
N ASN A 221 -3.64 0.03 23.54
CA ASN A 221 -3.78 -0.23 24.95
C ASN A 221 -4.98 -1.14 25.29
N VAL A 222 -6.06 -1.07 24.48
CA VAL A 222 -7.18 -2.02 24.57
C VAL A 222 -6.73 -3.43 24.20
N VAL A 223 -5.95 -3.61 23.11
CA VAL A 223 -5.43 -4.91 22.70
C VAL A 223 -4.53 -5.50 23.79
N LEU A 224 -3.57 -4.73 24.28
CA LEU A 224 -2.69 -5.15 25.39
C LEU A 224 -3.49 -5.56 26.65
N GLY A 225 -4.57 -4.81 26.95
CA GLY A 225 -5.46 -5.15 28.06
C GLY A 225 -6.23 -6.47 27.82
N GLN A 226 -6.60 -6.79 26.58
CA GLN A 226 -7.21 -8.09 26.26
C GLN A 226 -6.19 -9.24 26.41
N MET A 227 -4.94 -9.03 25.98
CA MET A 227 -3.88 -10.02 26.17
C MET A 227 -3.64 -10.33 27.66
N ALA A 228 -3.59 -9.30 28.53
CA ALA A 228 -3.49 -9.50 29.97
C ALA A 228 -4.72 -10.22 30.55
N LYS A 229 -5.93 -9.77 30.16
CA LYS A 229 -7.20 -10.35 30.64
C LYS A 229 -7.29 -11.86 30.40
N TYR A 230 -6.70 -12.34 29.33
CA TYR A 230 -6.73 -13.75 28.95
C TYR A 230 -5.41 -14.48 29.19
N ASN A 231 -4.53 -13.90 30.03
CA ASN A 231 -3.25 -14.50 30.50
C ASN A 231 -2.23 -14.79 29.37
N TYR A 232 -2.27 -14.04 28.26
CA TYR A 232 -1.24 -14.07 27.23
C TYR A 232 -0.04 -13.17 27.59
N LEU A 233 -0.24 -12.15 28.43
CA LEU A 233 0.81 -11.28 28.95
C LEU A 233 0.63 -11.05 30.48
N ASP A 234 1.76 -10.84 31.16
CA ASP A 234 1.74 -10.38 32.53
C ASP A 234 1.20 -8.96 32.65
N ILE A 235 0.40 -8.68 33.71
CA ILE A 235 -0.23 -7.37 33.87
C ILE A 235 0.78 -6.25 34.11
N LEU A 236 1.88 -6.52 34.81
CA LEU A 236 2.93 -5.53 35.09
C LEU A 236 3.67 -5.15 33.79
N LEU A 237 3.91 -6.16 32.92
CA LEU A 237 4.48 -5.91 31.59
C LEU A 237 3.54 -5.05 30.77
N VAL A 238 2.24 -5.35 30.76
CA VAL A 238 1.23 -4.58 30.01
C VAL A 238 1.16 -3.13 30.47
N ASP A 239 1.24 -2.87 31.77
CA ASP A 239 1.23 -1.48 32.28
C ASP A 239 2.48 -0.70 31.85
N SER A 240 3.64 -1.35 31.80
CA SER A 240 4.86 -0.77 31.23
C SER A 240 4.71 -0.48 29.73
N LEU A 241 4.19 -1.44 28.94
CA LEU A 241 4.00 -1.29 27.50
C LEU A 241 3.02 -0.18 27.13
N LYS A 242 1.95 0.02 27.91
CA LYS A 242 0.97 1.09 27.69
C LYS A 242 1.56 2.50 27.80
N LEU A 243 2.62 2.68 28.58
CA LEU A 243 3.31 3.97 28.76
C LEU A 243 4.17 4.32 27.54
N GLN A 244 4.66 3.32 26.82
CA GLN A 244 5.55 3.52 25.68
C GLN A 244 4.88 4.32 24.53
N PRO A 245 5.67 5.09 23.76
CA PRO A 245 5.21 5.74 22.54
C PRO A 245 4.88 4.70 21.45
N LEU A 246 4.38 5.14 20.31
CA LEU A 246 4.01 4.24 19.18
C LEU A 246 5.23 3.73 18.40
N ASN A 247 6.39 4.40 18.49
CA ASN A 247 7.66 4.04 17.83
C ASN A 247 7.52 3.67 16.34
N LEU A 248 6.82 4.52 15.58
CA LEU A 248 6.58 4.28 14.17
C LEU A 248 7.85 4.58 13.35
N ASN A 249 8.15 3.71 12.41
CA ASN A 249 9.09 3.94 11.31
C ASN A 249 8.29 3.90 10.00
N TYR A 250 7.49 4.95 9.76
CA TYR A 250 6.55 5.00 8.64
C TYR A 250 7.28 5.17 7.32
N THR A 251 7.33 4.12 6.53
CA THR A 251 7.95 4.08 5.21
C THR A 251 6.91 3.63 4.18
N PRO A 252 6.18 4.58 3.54
CA PRO A 252 5.14 4.22 2.60
C PRO A 252 5.70 3.47 1.40
N GLU A 253 5.14 2.31 1.10
CA GLU A 253 5.46 1.57 -0.13
C GLU A 253 4.58 2.09 -1.28
N SER A 254 5.19 2.79 -2.23
CA SER A 254 4.56 3.24 -3.47
C SER A 254 5.48 2.90 -4.63
N HIS A 255 4.90 2.61 -5.82
CA HIS A 255 5.71 2.47 -7.03
C HIS A 255 6.50 3.76 -7.36
N ARG A 256 6.10 4.91 -6.79
CA ARG A 256 6.75 6.23 -6.95
C ARG A 256 7.79 6.54 -5.87
N GLU A 257 7.95 5.68 -4.87
CA GLU A 257 8.83 5.86 -3.72
C GLU A 257 9.71 4.61 -3.53
N GLY A 258 10.72 4.69 -2.67
CA GLY A 258 11.67 3.61 -2.42
C GLY A 258 12.87 3.64 -3.35
N LEU A 259 13.72 2.63 -3.23
CA LEU A 259 15.01 2.56 -3.92
C LEU A 259 14.87 2.30 -5.42
N ALA A 260 15.75 2.86 -6.23
CA ALA A 260 15.84 2.65 -7.68
C ALA A 260 14.55 2.96 -8.45
N THR A 261 13.76 3.95 -8.04
CA THR A 261 12.42 4.22 -8.59
C THR A 261 12.44 4.48 -10.10
N TYR A 262 13.39 5.26 -10.60
CA TYR A 262 13.54 5.53 -12.03
C TYR A 262 13.89 4.27 -12.83
N PHE A 263 14.81 3.45 -12.30
CA PHE A 263 15.15 2.17 -12.89
C PHE A 263 13.94 1.22 -12.91
N ARG A 264 13.19 1.13 -11.81
CA ARG A 264 11.99 0.29 -11.75
C ARG A 264 10.94 0.67 -12.78
N GLU A 265 10.72 1.97 -13.00
CA GLU A 265 9.78 2.43 -14.04
C GLU A 265 10.32 2.19 -15.47
N TYR A 266 11.62 2.28 -15.69
CA TYR A 266 12.23 1.83 -16.94
C TYR A 266 12.04 0.33 -17.13
N LEU A 267 12.34 -0.47 -16.12
CA LEU A 267 12.17 -1.93 -16.12
C LEU A 267 10.69 -2.33 -16.34
N ARG A 268 9.74 -1.60 -15.78
CA ARG A 268 8.30 -1.82 -16.04
C ARG A 268 7.96 -1.78 -17.52
N SER A 269 8.54 -0.84 -18.25
CA SER A 269 8.36 -0.74 -19.72
C SER A 269 8.95 -1.94 -20.43
N HIS A 270 10.14 -2.39 -20.03
CA HIS A 270 10.80 -3.58 -20.55
C HIS A 270 9.96 -4.85 -20.26
N MET A 271 9.49 -5.03 -19.04
CA MET A 271 8.65 -6.15 -18.65
C MET A 271 7.31 -6.20 -19.42
N LYS A 272 6.72 -5.05 -19.72
CA LYS A 272 5.52 -5.01 -20.58
C LYS A 272 5.80 -5.53 -21.99
N SER A 273 6.96 -5.24 -22.56
CA SER A 273 7.37 -5.78 -23.85
C SER A 273 7.61 -7.29 -23.77
N TRP A 274 8.26 -7.75 -22.71
CA TRP A 274 8.49 -9.18 -22.45
C TRP A 274 7.18 -9.99 -22.31
N ILE A 275 6.22 -9.46 -21.53
CA ILE A 275 4.88 -10.07 -21.35
C ILE A 275 4.10 -10.16 -22.68
N ASN A 276 4.30 -9.20 -23.56
CA ASN A 276 3.59 -9.17 -24.85
C ASN A 276 4.25 -10.03 -25.94
N ASP A 277 5.44 -10.53 -25.72
CA ASP A 277 6.10 -11.47 -26.60
C ASP A 277 5.41 -12.86 -26.49
N ASP A 278 5.04 -13.43 -27.64
CA ASP A 278 4.34 -14.72 -27.69
C ASP A 278 5.20 -15.90 -27.23
N ASN A 279 6.53 -15.74 -27.20
CA ASN A 279 7.43 -16.74 -26.64
C ASN A 279 7.40 -16.81 -25.10
N ASN A 280 6.81 -15.81 -24.45
CA ASN A 280 6.75 -15.70 -23.00
C ASN A 280 5.31 -15.92 -22.51
N ARG A 281 4.91 -17.18 -22.39
CA ARG A 281 3.58 -17.59 -21.93
C ARG A 281 3.66 -18.42 -20.67
N LYS A 282 2.59 -18.39 -19.87
CA LYS A 282 2.38 -19.32 -18.76
C LYS A 282 2.20 -20.74 -19.31
N PRO A 283 2.36 -21.79 -18.47
CA PRO A 283 2.12 -23.17 -18.88
C PRO A 283 0.72 -23.43 -19.46
N ASP A 284 -0.29 -22.61 -19.05
CA ASP A 284 -1.67 -22.66 -19.56
C ASP A 284 -1.87 -21.88 -20.87
N GLY A 285 -0.81 -21.29 -21.45
CA GLY A 285 -0.85 -20.48 -22.66
C GLY A 285 -1.27 -19.02 -22.45
N SER A 286 -1.69 -18.63 -21.25
CA SER A 286 -2.08 -17.24 -20.94
C SER A 286 -0.87 -16.30 -20.80
N LYS A 287 -1.11 -14.99 -20.94
CA LYS A 287 -0.08 -13.98 -20.69
C LYS A 287 0.18 -13.80 -19.20
N TYR A 288 1.43 -13.55 -18.85
CA TYR A 288 1.76 -13.06 -17.52
C TYR A 288 1.13 -11.70 -17.24
N ASN A 289 0.79 -11.43 -15.98
CA ASN A 289 0.38 -10.14 -15.51
C ASN A 289 1.37 -9.62 -14.46
N LEU A 290 2.06 -8.53 -14.79
CA LEU A 290 3.09 -7.94 -13.94
C LEU A 290 2.58 -7.53 -12.55
N ASN A 291 1.30 -7.22 -12.43
CA ASN A 291 0.73 -6.66 -11.21
C ASN A 291 0.03 -7.69 -10.31
N THR A 292 -0.21 -8.91 -10.81
CA THR A 292 -1.06 -9.89 -10.11
C THR A 292 -0.50 -11.29 -10.01
N ASP A 293 0.58 -11.61 -10.73
CA ASP A 293 1.10 -12.98 -10.81
C ASP A 293 2.28 -13.26 -9.87
N GLY A 294 2.68 -12.30 -9.03
CA GLY A 294 3.74 -12.50 -8.03
C GLY A 294 5.12 -12.82 -8.63
N LEU A 295 5.47 -12.22 -9.77
CA LEU A 295 6.75 -12.47 -10.43
C LEU A 295 7.92 -12.00 -9.55
N LYS A 296 8.98 -12.80 -9.47
CA LYS A 296 10.26 -12.39 -8.90
C LYS A 296 11.19 -11.97 -10.01
N ILE A 297 11.51 -10.68 -10.10
CA ILE A 297 12.29 -10.08 -11.18
C ILE A 297 13.68 -9.74 -10.64
N TYR A 298 14.64 -10.60 -10.93
CA TYR A 298 16.04 -10.40 -10.53
C TYR A 298 16.73 -9.43 -11.49
N THR A 299 17.44 -8.44 -10.93
CA THR A 299 18.14 -7.41 -11.71
C THR A 299 19.65 -7.44 -11.42
N THR A 300 20.40 -6.69 -12.19
CA THR A 300 21.84 -6.53 -11.99
C THR A 300 22.19 -5.39 -11.03
N ILE A 301 21.21 -4.62 -10.56
CA ILE A 301 21.40 -3.53 -9.61
C ILE A 301 21.98 -4.08 -8.30
N ASN A 302 23.08 -3.48 -7.85
CA ASN A 302 23.65 -3.72 -6.54
C ASN A 302 22.95 -2.83 -5.52
N TYR A 303 22.35 -3.42 -4.49
CA TYR A 303 21.53 -2.70 -3.50
C TYR A 303 22.33 -1.58 -2.81
N THR A 304 23.51 -1.91 -2.30
CA THR A 304 24.34 -0.96 -1.56
C THR A 304 24.86 0.18 -2.46
N MET A 305 25.28 -0.13 -3.69
CA MET A 305 25.71 0.91 -4.64
C MET A 305 24.56 1.85 -5.01
N GLN A 306 23.34 1.31 -5.18
CA GLN A 306 22.17 2.12 -5.47
C GLN A 306 21.83 3.04 -4.29
N GLU A 307 21.83 2.50 -3.08
CA GLU A 307 21.58 3.25 -1.84
C GLU A 307 22.60 4.40 -1.67
N MET A 308 23.90 4.09 -1.85
CA MET A 308 24.96 5.10 -1.79
C MET A 308 24.82 6.18 -2.88
N ALA A 309 24.42 5.80 -4.09
CA ALA A 309 24.21 6.73 -5.19
C ALA A 309 23.04 7.70 -4.92
N GLU A 310 21.90 7.20 -4.43
CA GLU A 310 20.76 8.03 -4.05
C GLU A 310 21.10 8.92 -2.85
N PHE A 311 21.81 8.39 -1.85
CA PHE A 311 22.30 9.16 -0.72
C PHE A 311 23.23 10.31 -1.16
N ALA A 312 24.20 10.05 -2.04
CA ALA A 312 25.10 11.06 -2.54
C ALA A 312 24.37 12.20 -3.28
N VAL A 313 23.35 11.86 -4.08
CA VAL A 313 22.47 12.85 -4.73
C VAL A 313 21.70 13.65 -3.70
N GLY A 314 21.13 12.99 -2.69
CA GLY A 314 20.39 13.64 -1.60
C GLY A 314 21.24 14.59 -0.76
N GLN A 315 22.54 14.30 -0.61
CA GLN A 315 23.46 15.19 0.13
C GLN A 315 24.00 16.35 -0.70
N HIS A 316 24.31 16.11 -1.97
CA HIS A 316 24.99 17.12 -2.80
C HIS A 316 24.01 18.13 -3.43
N MET A 317 22.87 17.65 -3.93
CA MET A 317 21.95 18.49 -4.70
C MET A 317 21.30 19.63 -3.91
N PRO A 318 20.94 19.49 -2.62
CA PRO A 318 20.41 20.60 -1.82
C PRO A 318 21.38 21.79 -1.75
N ARG A 319 22.67 21.49 -1.52
CA ARG A 319 23.71 22.52 -1.45
C ARG A 319 23.88 23.21 -2.80
N LEU A 320 23.98 22.46 -3.88
CA LEU A 320 24.11 23.01 -5.23
C LEU A 320 22.89 23.85 -5.62
N GLN A 321 21.69 23.41 -5.24
CA GLN A 321 20.44 24.15 -5.49
C GLN A 321 20.41 25.48 -4.71
N LYS A 322 20.86 25.47 -3.46
CA LYS A 322 20.96 26.66 -2.64
C LYS A 322 21.94 27.67 -3.26
N GLU A 323 23.12 27.23 -3.63
CA GLU A 323 24.13 28.07 -4.31
C GLU A 323 23.56 28.67 -5.62
N PHE A 324 22.80 27.86 -6.39
CA PHE A 324 22.15 28.34 -7.61
C PHE A 324 21.11 29.43 -7.31
N PHE A 325 20.28 29.28 -6.30
CA PHE A 325 19.31 30.28 -5.94
C PHE A 325 19.97 31.56 -5.44
N GLU A 326 20.99 31.45 -4.59
CA GLU A 326 21.77 32.61 -4.09
C GLU A 326 22.43 33.39 -5.23
N GLN A 327 23.02 32.72 -6.20
CA GLN A 327 23.61 33.35 -7.39
C GLN A 327 22.57 34.04 -8.29
N ASN A 328 21.36 33.48 -8.37
CA ASN A 328 20.30 34.03 -9.20
C ASN A 328 19.49 35.16 -8.52
N LEU A 329 19.50 35.25 -7.18
CA LEU A 329 18.91 36.39 -6.45
C LEU A 329 19.66 37.70 -6.70
N THR A 330 20.94 37.64 -7.09
CA THR A 330 21.75 38.82 -7.46
C THR A 330 21.63 39.23 -8.91
N LEU A 331 21.01 38.39 -9.76
CA LEU A 331 20.68 38.65 -11.14
C LEU A 331 19.17 38.95 -11.22
N ASP A 332 18.78 39.85 -12.11
CA ASP A 332 17.38 40.25 -12.30
C ASP A 332 16.43 39.03 -12.21
N ASP A 333 15.52 39.03 -11.23
CA ASP A 333 14.59 37.93 -10.88
C ASP A 333 13.77 37.38 -12.05
N SER A 334 13.69 38.13 -13.14
CA SER A 334 12.93 37.76 -14.36
C SER A 334 13.60 36.68 -15.22
N ILE A 335 14.85 36.29 -14.94
CA ILE A 335 15.69 35.54 -15.89
C ILE A 335 15.91 34.08 -15.52
N ALA A 336 15.95 33.72 -14.26
CA ALA A 336 16.09 32.33 -13.84
C ALA A 336 14.72 31.64 -13.70
N PRO A 337 14.51 30.44 -14.23
CA PRO A 337 15.44 29.51 -14.92
C PRO A 337 15.53 29.70 -16.44
N PHE A 338 15.05 30.80 -17.00
CA PHE A 338 14.87 30.99 -18.44
C PHE A 338 15.95 31.88 -19.07
N ARG A 339 17.12 31.91 -18.47
CA ARG A 339 18.24 32.71 -18.98
C ARG A 339 18.48 32.43 -20.49
N GLU A 340 18.71 33.51 -21.25
CA GLU A 340 18.93 33.48 -22.70
C GLU A 340 17.69 33.20 -23.56
N LEU A 341 16.49 33.12 -22.96
CA LEU A 341 15.25 33.03 -23.71
C LEU A 341 14.56 34.40 -23.78
N THR A 342 13.97 34.70 -24.94
CA THR A 342 13.07 35.85 -25.05
C THR A 342 11.76 35.61 -24.29
N SER A 343 11.08 36.68 -23.84
CA SER A 343 9.79 36.60 -23.16
C SER A 343 8.77 35.78 -23.95
N GLY A 344 8.69 35.97 -25.28
CA GLY A 344 7.82 35.17 -26.13
C GLY A 344 8.18 33.68 -26.20
N ALA A 345 9.46 33.35 -26.12
CA ALA A 345 9.90 31.95 -26.05
C ALA A 345 9.53 31.31 -24.69
N VAL A 346 9.66 32.05 -23.59
CA VAL A 346 9.24 31.62 -22.26
C VAL A 346 7.74 31.37 -22.23
N ASP A 347 6.93 32.30 -22.71
CA ASP A 347 5.46 32.14 -22.80
C ASP A 347 5.06 30.91 -23.61
N THR A 348 5.69 30.71 -24.75
CA THR A 348 5.45 29.53 -25.58
C THR A 348 5.77 28.24 -24.84
N LEU A 349 6.89 28.19 -24.14
CA LEU A 349 7.34 27.02 -23.35
C LEU A 349 6.38 26.74 -22.19
N LEU A 350 5.92 27.77 -21.50
CA LEU A 350 4.96 27.64 -20.40
C LEU A 350 3.59 27.18 -20.91
N ARG A 351 3.07 27.75 -22.03
CA ARG A 351 1.82 27.29 -22.65
C ARG A 351 1.88 25.82 -23.11
N ILE A 352 3.01 25.37 -23.66
CA ILE A 352 3.22 23.95 -23.99
C ILE A 352 3.18 23.11 -22.70
N SER A 353 3.80 23.57 -21.63
CA SER A 353 3.81 22.87 -20.33
C SER A 353 2.40 22.79 -19.74
N MET A 354 1.61 23.87 -19.79
CA MET A 354 0.21 23.90 -19.36
C MET A 354 -0.62 22.83 -20.10
N ARG A 355 -0.54 22.81 -21.43
CA ARG A 355 -1.30 21.87 -22.28
C ARG A 355 -0.93 20.40 -22.04
N ARG A 356 0.31 20.11 -21.61
CA ARG A 356 0.80 18.76 -21.28
C ARG A 356 0.52 18.35 -19.85
N SER A 357 0.02 19.25 -19.00
CA SER A 357 -0.23 18.96 -17.58
C SER A 357 -1.45 18.07 -17.38
N GLU A 358 -1.46 17.34 -16.28
CA GLU A 358 -2.62 16.54 -15.85
C GLU A 358 -3.84 17.42 -15.57
N ARG A 359 -3.63 18.63 -15.01
CA ARG A 359 -4.69 19.62 -14.80
C ARG A 359 -5.42 19.93 -16.10
N TRP A 360 -4.67 20.22 -17.17
CA TRP A 360 -5.25 20.49 -18.50
C TRP A 360 -6.07 19.32 -18.99
N ARG A 361 -5.49 18.10 -18.94
CA ARG A 361 -6.14 16.88 -19.40
C ARG A 361 -7.45 16.63 -18.65
N LYS A 362 -7.43 16.69 -17.31
CA LYS A 362 -8.60 16.51 -16.46
C LYS A 362 -9.70 17.55 -16.75
N MET A 363 -9.34 18.83 -16.83
CA MET A 363 -10.32 19.88 -17.12
C MET A 363 -10.92 19.74 -18.50
N LYS A 364 -10.13 19.35 -19.52
CA LYS A 364 -10.57 19.24 -20.91
C LYS A 364 -11.43 17.99 -21.15
N TYR A 365 -10.98 16.83 -20.69
CA TYR A 365 -11.59 15.55 -21.05
C TYR A 365 -12.60 15.06 -20.01
N ASP A 366 -12.31 15.21 -18.71
CA ASP A 366 -13.19 14.75 -17.64
C ASP A 366 -14.27 15.80 -17.32
N LEU A 367 -13.88 17.07 -17.18
CA LEU A 367 -14.79 18.17 -16.84
C LEU A 367 -15.35 18.93 -18.05
N LYS A 368 -14.90 18.60 -19.28
CA LYS A 368 -15.34 19.18 -20.56
C LYS A 368 -15.35 20.72 -20.61
N LYS A 369 -14.38 21.36 -19.93
CA LYS A 369 -14.22 22.82 -19.90
C LYS A 369 -13.70 23.36 -21.24
N LYS A 370 -14.01 24.64 -21.54
CA LYS A 370 -13.45 25.34 -22.70
C LYS A 370 -11.97 25.63 -22.48
N ASN A 371 -11.20 25.73 -23.60
CA ASN A 371 -9.75 25.98 -23.50
C ASN A 371 -9.42 27.29 -22.77
N GLU A 372 -10.22 28.33 -22.97
CA GLU A 372 -10.06 29.62 -22.30
C GLU A 372 -10.23 29.51 -20.77
N ASP A 373 -11.28 28.83 -20.31
CA ASP A 373 -11.52 28.59 -18.87
C ASP A 373 -10.37 27.79 -18.26
N ILE A 374 -9.82 26.82 -19.04
CA ILE A 374 -8.68 26.02 -18.61
C ILE A 374 -7.43 26.90 -18.48
N GLU A 375 -7.12 27.72 -19.49
CA GLU A 375 -5.99 28.65 -19.46
C GLU A 375 -6.10 29.61 -18.26
N ASN A 376 -7.27 30.23 -18.06
CA ASN A 376 -7.50 31.15 -16.94
C ASN A 376 -7.27 30.49 -15.57
N SER A 377 -7.65 29.21 -15.43
CA SER A 377 -7.46 28.47 -14.19
C SER A 377 -5.98 28.31 -13.75
N PHE A 378 -5.03 28.51 -14.67
CA PHE A 378 -3.60 28.45 -14.33
C PHE A 378 -3.10 29.73 -13.67
N PHE A 379 -3.84 30.79 -13.70
CA PHE A 379 -3.52 32.07 -13.05
C PHE A 379 -4.26 32.26 -11.71
N GLU A 380 -5.14 31.34 -11.34
CA GLU A 380 -5.86 31.38 -10.07
C GLU A 380 -5.04 30.68 -8.98
N PRO A 381 -4.79 31.32 -7.81
CA PRO A 381 -4.12 30.68 -6.68
C PRO A 381 -4.91 29.47 -6.17
N VAL A 382 -4.23 28.36 -5.93
CA VAL A 382 -4.81 27.13 -5.36
C VAL A 382 -3.90 26.57 -4.27
N ASN A 383 -4.49 25.88 -3.30
CA ASN A 383 -3.72 25.12 -2.32
C ASN A 383 -3.02 23.96 -3.02
N MET A 384 -1.74 23.82 -2.81
CA MET A 384 -0.95 22.72 -3.37
C MET A 384 0.23 22.36 -2.48
N THR A 385 0.64 21.10 -2.57
CA THR A 385 1.86 20.60 -1.95
C THR A 385 2.97 20.59 -2.98
N VAL A 386 4.09 21.23 -2.72
CA VAL A 386 5.25 21.31 -3.62
C VAL A 386 6.47 20.66 -2.99
N PHE A 387 7.37 20.18 -3.83
CA PHE A 387 8.65 19.63 -3.42
C PHE A 387 9.59 20.72 -2.88
N SER A 388 10.27 20.44 -1.76
CA SER A 388 11.50 21.12 -1.38
C SER A 388 12.54 20.08 -0.93
N TRP A 389 13.80 20.48 -0.79
CA TRP A 389 14.85 19.61 -0.27
C TRP A 389 14.69 19.29 1.23
N ASP A 390 13.95 20.11 1.96
CA ASP A 390 13.64 19.93 3.39
C ASP A 390 12.32 19.17 3.62
N GLY A 391 11.70 18.66 2.55
CA GLY A 391 10.42 17.97 2.59
C GLY A 391 9.35 18.66 1.73
N GLU A 392 8.15 18.10 1.73
CA GLU A 392 7.01 18.71 1.03
C GLU A 392 6.49 19.94 1.79
N ILE A 393 6.17 20.99 1.04
CA ILE A 393 5.63 22.25 1.57
C ILE A 393 4.21 22.46 1.06
N ASP A 394 3.26 22.64 1.98
CA ASP A 394 1.91 23.07 1.64
C ASP A 394 1.90 24.60 1.47
N THR A 395 1.46 25.06 0.31
CA THR A 395 1.48 26.47 -0.06
C THR A 395 0.30 26.84 -0.94
N ILE A 396 0.08 28.16 -1.08
CA ILE A 396 -0.92 28.72 -2.00
C ILE A 396 -0.15 29.44 -3.10
N MET A 397 -0.24 28.94 -4.31
CA MET A 397 0.34 29.59 -5.50
C MET A 397 -0.48 29.27 -6.76
N THR A 398 -0.22 30.02 -7.83
CA THR A 398 -0.86 29.69 -9.10
C THR A 398 -0.25 28.43 -9.71
N PRO A 399 -1.02 27.60 -10.46
CA PRO A 399 -0.45 26.47 -11.19
C PRO A 399 0.68 26.88 -12.15
N LEU A 400 0.64 28.09 -12.72
CA LEU A 400 1.68 28.62 -13.57
C LEU A 400 2.98 28.89 -12.79
N ASP A 401 2.89 29.49 -11.59
CA ASP A 401 4.05 29.74 -10.75
C ASP A 401 4.66 28.44 -10.23
N SER A 402 3.83 27.44 -9.92
CA SER A 402 4.33 26.12 -9.58
C SER A 402 5.14 25.50 -10.74
N MET A 403 4.72 25.68 -11.99
CA MET A 403 5.50 25.21 -13.15
C MET A 403 6.86 25.91 -13.27
N LYS A 404 6.91 27.23 -13.03
CA LYS A 404 8.17 27.98 -12.99
C LYS A 404 9.07 27.47 -11.86
N TYR A 405 8.49 27.29 -10.66
CA TYR A 405 9.17 26.75 -9.49
C TYR A 405 9.82 25.41 -9.79
N TYR A 406 9.08 24.43 -10.34
CA TYR A 406 9.61 23.12 -10.70
C TYR A 406 10.68 23.16 -11.81
N LYS A 407 10.68 24.16 -12.68
CA LYS A 407 11.71 24.33 -13.71
C LYS A 407 13.02 24.89 -13.16
N SER A 408 13.03 25.49 -11.96
CA SER A 408 14.22 26.02 -11.29
C SER A 408 15.09 24.95 -10.64
N PHE A 409 14.58 23.73 -10.50
CA PHE A 409 15.32 22.65 -9.85
C PHE A 409 16.30 21.97 -10.81
N PHE A 410 17.52 21.76 -10.34
CA PHE A 410 18.50 20.91 -11.00
C PHE A 410 17.99 19.45 -11.05
N ARG A 411 18.35 18.76 -12.11
CA ARG A 411 17.95 17.38 -12.34
C ARG A 411 19.16 16.51 -12.58
N PRO A 412 19.61 15.74 -11.57
CA PRO A 412 20.77 14.87 -11.71
C PRO A 412 20.41 13.62 -12.51
N GLY A 413 21.43 13.04 -13.15
CA GLY A 413 21.37 11.72 -13.75
C GLY A 413 22.71 11.03 -13.48
N MET A 414 22.67 9.84 -12.88
CA MET A 414 23.86 9.03 -12.59
C MET A 414 23.58 7.56 -12.92
N MET A 415 24.53 6.91 -13.57
CA MET A 415 24.51 5.48 -13.82
C MET A 415 25.90 4.89 -13.56
N SER A 416 25.95 3.77 -12.85
CA SER A 416 27.15 2.94 -12.70
C SER A 416 26.97 1.63 -13.43
N MET A 417 27.98 1.23 -14.18
CA MET A 417 27.95 0.02 -15.00
C MET A 417 29.28 -0.74 -14.87
N ASP A 418 29.21 -2.05 -14.84
CA ASP A 418 30.36 -2.93 -14.87
C ASP A 418 30.98 -2.89 -16.28
N PRO A 419 32.23 -2.48 -16.43
CA PRO A 419 32.85 -2.34 -17.74
C PRO A 419 33.12 -3.68 -18.44
N THR A 420 33.15 -4.78 -17.68
CA THR A 420 33.50 -6.10 -18.23
C THR A 420 32.33 -6.82 -18.90
N ASN A 421 31.10 -6.57 -18.42
CA ASN A 421 29.91 -7.27 -18.88
C ASN A 421 28.72 -6.34 -19.20
N GLY A 422 28.86 -5.03 -18.99
CA GLY A 422 27.81 -4.05 -19.26
C GLY A 422 26.64 -4.05 -18.27
N HIS A 423 26.73 -4.78 -17.15
CA HIS A 423 25.68 -4.84 -16.16
C HIS A 423 25.53 -3.51 -15.42
N ILE A 424 24.30 -2.98 -15.39
CA ILE A 424 23.98 -1.77 -14.65
C ILE A 424 23.95 -2.10 -13.15
N LYS A 425 24.77 -1.39 -12.36
CA LYS A 425 24.92 -1.59 -10.91
C LYS A 425 24.16 -0.55 -10.09
N ALA A 426 24.04 0.69 -10.60
CA ALA A 426 23.23 1.74 -9.99
C ALA A 426 22.62 2.65 -11.06
N TRP A 427 21.42 3.20 -10.77
CA TRP A 427 20.69 4.07 -11.68
C TRP A 427 19.91 5.12 -10.89
N VAL A 428 20.33 6.37 -10.95
CA VAL A 428 19.64 7.52 -10.36
C VAL A 428 19.19 8.44 -11.49
N GLY A 429 17.94 8.35 -11.90
CA GLY A 429 17.38 9.12 -13.02
C GLY A 429 16.89 10.52 -12.64
N GLY A 430 16.93 10.87 -11.37
CA GLY A 430 16.50 12.17 -10.82
C GLY A 430 16.55 12.16 -9.30
N MET A 431 16.03 13.22 -8.69
CA MET A 431 16.08 13.42 -7.24
C MET A 431 14.85 12.90 -6.47
N ASN A 432 13.68 12.91 -7.09
CA ASN A 432 12.42 12.48 -6.48
C ASN A 432 11.42 12.12 -7.58
N TYR A 433 11.08 10.85 -7.74
CA TYR A 433 10.21 10.39 -8.81
C TYR A 433 8.75 10.87 -8.67
N ARG A 434 8.29 11.12 -7.46
CA ARG A 434 6.93 11.62 -7.21
C ARG A 434 6.69 12.97 -7.86
N HIS A 435 7.68 13.87 -7.78
CA HIS A 435 7.61 15.22 -8.30
C HIS A 435 8.31 15.39 -9.67
N PHE A 436 9.33 14.59 -9.98
CA PHE A 436 10.17 14.71 -11.17
C PHE A 436 10.28 13.37 -11.91
N GLN A 437 9.29 13.05 -12.72
CA GLN A 437 9.19 11.74 -13.40
C GLN A 437 10.06 11.62 -14.67
N TYR A 438 10.76 12.67 -15.07
CA TYR A 438 11.63 12.63 -16.24
C TYR A 438 12.97 12.01 -15.88
N ASP A 439 13.23 10.82 -16.42
CA ASP A 439 14.47 10.08 -16.19
C ASP A 439 15.63 10.71 -16.98
N MET A 440 16.58 11.32 -16.27
CA MET A 440 17.73 12.00 -16.86
C MET A 440 18.77 11.03 -17.42
N VAL A 441 18.83 9.80 -16.93
CA VAL A 441 19.73 8.76 -17.45
C VAL A 441 19.24 8.28 -18.82
N LYS A 442 17.94 7.95 -18.94
CA LYS A 442 17.37 7.39 -20.17
C LYS A 442 16.99 8.43 -21.22
N LYS A 443 16.43 9.55 -20.78
CA LYS A 443 15.78 10.55 -21.66
C LYS A 443 16.58 11.85 -21.75
N GLY A 444 17.50 12.10 -20.81
CA GLY A 444 18.32 13.31 -20.80
C GLY A 444 19.22 13.39 -22.05
N LYS A 445 19.05 14.46 -22.82
CA LYS A 445 19.91 14.74 -23.98
C LYS A 445 20.76 15.96 -23.65
N ARG A 446 22.08 15.81 -23.76
CA ARG A 446 23.06 16.86 -23.53
C ARG A 446 24.14 16.81 -24.61
N GLN A 447 24.76 17.94 -24.86
CA GLN A 447 25.94 18.00 -25.69
C GLN A 447 27.08 17.30 -24.95
N ILE A 448 27.73 16.34 -25.59
CA ILE A 448 28.74 15.47 -24.97
C ILE A 448 30.00 16.27 -24.66
N GLY A 449 30.38 17.17 -25.54
CA GLY A 449 31.58 18.00 -25.35
C GLY A 449 32.84 17.17 -25.07
N SER A 450 33.66 17.63 -24.13
CA SER A 450 34.92 16.97 -23.76
C SER A 450 34.77 15.62 -23.08
N THR A 451 33.57 15.23 -22.67
CA THR A 451 33.34 13.90 -22.07
C THR A 451 33.44 12.76 -23.09
N PHE A 452 33.47 13.10 -24.40
CA PHE A 452 33.71 12.14 -25.48
C PHE A 452 35.17 11.76 -25.69
N LYS A 453 36.14 12.52 -25.09
CA LYS A 453 37.57 12.29 -25.29
C LYS A 453 38.11 10.89 -24.93
N PRO A 454 37.54 10.16 -23.94
CA PRO A 454 37.95 8.79 -23.66
C PRO A 454 37.61 7.76 -24.75
N PHE A 455 36.69 8.09 -25.67
CA PHE A 455 36.26 7.26 -26.78
C PHE A 455 36.91 7.69 -28.10
#